data_9de4f6b5d3bc2cb657ffd8e24d0505d5
#
_entry.id   9de4f6b5d3bc2cb657ffd8e24d0505d5
#
_cell.length_a   1.000
_cell.length_b   1.000
_cell.length_c   1.000
_cell.angle_alpha   90.00
_cell.angle_beta   90.00
_cell.angle_gamma   90.00
#
_symmetry.space_group_name_H-M   'P 1'
#
loop_
_entity.id
_entity.type
_entity.pdbx_description
1 polymer ?
#
loop_
_entity_poly.entity_id
_entity_poly.type
_entity_poly.pdbx_seq_one_letter_code
_entity_poly.pdbx_strand_id
1 'polypeptide(L)'
;KSELVDDLSLGARYTAAGIKVTNFIGRGSVSFRMYPQGIKSEIEGFAKSAVPGTSTLRLATVLAIALWLLGLIVSESFVLFLGRSWAVPLMIGYALYTLQMLYFIRYVGVFGKAMPLLHPVSSLFFLFVMLYSLYQVAFLRHVAWKGRRVKVGGGRNG
;
A
#
# COMPACT_ATOMS: atom_id res chain seq x y z
N LYS A 1 -7.29 17.73 16.54
CA LYS A 1 -7.66 16.82 15.44
C LYS A 1 -6.41 16.10 15.01
N SER A 2 -6.27 14.84 15.38
CA SER A 2 -5.17 13.97 14.92
C SER A 2 -5.58 13.42 13.55
N GLU A 3 -5.20 14.08 12.47
CA GLU A 3 -5.34 13.52 11.14
C GLU A 3 -4.25 12.47 10.93
N LEU A 4 -4.64 11.24 10.63
CA LEU A 4 -3.71 10.10 10.46
C LEU A 4 -2.88 10.21 9.18
N VAL A 5 -3.35 10.96 8.20
CA VAL A 5 -2.70 11.13 6.89
C VAL A 5 -2.64 12.64 6.59
N ASP A 6 -1.65 13.29 7.20
CA ASP A 6 -1.49 14.75 7.16
C ASP A 6 -1.30 15.28 5.74
N ASP A 7 -0.58 14.52 4.90
CA ASP A 7 -0.23 14.93 3.52
C ASP A 7 -1.46 15.02 2.62
N LEU A 8 -2.38 14.04 2.71
CA LEU A 8 -3.61 14.04 1.91
C LEU A 8 -4.56 15.15 2.36
N SER A 9 -4.67 15.38 3.67
CA SER A 9 -5.52 16.44 4.23
C SER A 9 -4.99 17.82 3.89
N LEU A 10 -3.68 18.00 3.88
CA LEU A 10 -3.02 19.24 3.49
C LEU A 10 -3.27 19.55 2.01
N GLY A 11 -3.07 18.57 1.13
CA GLY A 11 -3.36 18.70 -0.30
C GLY A 11 -4.81 19.07 -0.59
N ALA A 12 -5.75 18.40 0.10
CA ALA A 12 -7.18 18.71 -0.02
C ALA A 12 -7.52 20.14 0.43
N ARG A 13 -6.92 20.64 1.51
CA ARG A 13 -7.11 22.00 1.99
C ARG A 13 -6.57 23.05 1.01
N TYR A 14 -5.39 22.83 0.43
CA TYR A 14 -4.85 23.73 -0.59
C TYR A 14 -5.75 23.78 -1.83
N THR A 15 -6.21 22.63 -2.29
CA THR A 15 -7.13 22.54 -3.43
C THR A 15 -8.46 23.25 -3.13
N ALA A 16 -9.02 23.08 -1.92
CA ALA A 16 -10.24 23.76 -1.49
C ALA A 16 -10.05 25.29 -1.36
N ALA A 17 -8.85 25.76 -1.07
CA ALA A 17 -8.48 27.18 -1.04
C ALA A 17 -8.16 27.75 -2.44
N GLY A 18 -8.37 26.97 -3.52
CA GLY A 18 -8.07 27.40 -4.90
C GLY A 18 -6.59 27.40 -5.25
N ILE A 19 -5.73 26.84 -4.38
CA ILE A 19 -4.29 26.76 -4.63
C ILE A 19 -4.00 25.53 -5.47
N LYS A 20 -3.28 25.71 -6.59
CA LYS A 20 -2.87 24.61 -7.45
C LYS A 20 -1.83 23.73 -6.75
N VAL A 21 -2.15 22.45 -6.55
CA VAL A 21 -1.23 21.44 -6.02
C VAL A 21 -0.66 20.64 -7.19
N THR A 22 0.68 20.55 -7.26
CA THR A 22 1.39 19.75 -8.28
C THR A 22 2.26 18.73 -7.57
N ASN A 23 2.08 17.44 -7.89
CA ASN A 23 2.87 16.37 -7.34
C ASN A 23 4.00 16.00 -8.30
N PHE A 24 5.22 15.86 -7.78
CA PHE A 24 6.39 15.46 -8.53
C PHE A 24 6.91 14.11 -8.00
N ILE A 25 7.36 13.27 -8.92
CA ILE A 25 8.06 12.03 -8.57
C ILE A 25 9.55 12.36 -8.43
N GLY A 26 10.10 12.16 -7.21
CA GLY A 26 11.46 12.56 -6.84
C GLY A 26 12.57 11.58 -7.24
N ARG A 27 12.37 10.72 -8.25
CA ARG A 27 13.40 9.76 -8.67
C ARG A 27 14.70 10.45 -9.03
N GLY A 28 15.81 10.07 -8.37
CA GLY A 28 17.13 10.62 -8.59
C GLY A 28 17.39 12.00 -7.99
N SER A 29 16.33 12.69 -7.52
CA SER A 29 16.45 14.02 -6.91
C SER A 29 16.41 13.96 -5.38
N VAL A 30 15.74 12.93 -4.82
CA VAL A 30 15.58 12.78 -3.38
C VAL A 30 15.89 11.33 -2.99
N SER A 31 16.66 11.15 -1.93
CA SER A 31 16.91 9.85 -1.30
C SER A 31 16.69 9.95 0.20
N PHE A 32 15.88 9.07 0.75
CA PHE A 32 15.64 9.02 2.20
C PHE A 32 15.38 7.59 2.66
N ARG A 33 15.65 7.34 3.94
CA ARG A 33 15.35 6.07 4.60
C ARG A 33 14.08 6.21 5.42
N MET A 34 12.99 5.60 4.96
CA MET A 34 11.68 5.77 5.58
C MET A 34 11.59 5.23 7.02
N TYR A 35 12.15 4.06 7.28
CA TYR A 35 12.04 3.37 8.58
C TYR A 35 13.41 2.97 9.14
N PRO A 36 14.22 3.93 9.63
CA PRO A 36 15.57 3.64 10.14
C PRO A 36 15.59 2.76 11.39
N GLN A 37 14.47 2.65 12.10
CA GLN A 37 14.33 1.84 13.33
C GLN A 37 13.98 0.37 13.06
N GLY A 38 13.93 -0.05 11.78
CA GLY A 38 13.69 -1.43 11.36
C GLY A 38 12.23 -1.80 11.13
N ILE A 39 12.00 -3.11 10.94
CA ILE A 39 10.76 -3.68 10.42
C ILE A 39 9.51 -3.39 11.30
N LYS A 40 9.66 -3.31 12.61
CA LYS A 40 8.56 -2.96 13.52
C LYS A 40 8.03 -1.57 13.22
N SER A 41 8.92 -0.61 13.05
CA SER A 41 8.58 0.77 12.68
C SER A 41 7.94 0.85 11.29
N GLU A 42 8.37 -0.02 10.38
CA GLU A 42 7.81 -0.14 9.03
C GLU A 42 6.38 -0.68 9.07
N ILE A 43 6.14 -1.76 9.80
CA ILE A 43 4.79 -2.35 9.99
C ILE A 43 3.85 -1.32 10.61
N GLU A 44 4.25 -0.65 11.70
CA GLU A 44 3.46 0.38 12.36
C GLU A 44 3.15 1.54 11.42
N GLY A 45 4.14 1.97 10.61
CA GLY A 45 4.00 3.06 9.66
C GLY A 45 3.03 2.76 8.52
N PHE A 46 3.12 1.59 7.94
CA PHE A 46 2.20 1.16 6.88
C PHE A 46 0.80 0.84 7.44
N ALA A 47 0.70 0.14 8.57
CA ALA A 47 -0.59 -0.19 9.19
C ALA A 47 -1.39 1.05 9.59
N LYS A 48 -0.72 2.14 9.98
CA LYS A 48 -1.36 3.43 10.29
C LYS A 48 -2.22 3.96 9.13
N SER A 49 -1.78 3.78 7.90
CA SER A 49 -2.41 4.37 6.71
C SER A 49 -3.08 3.36 5.79
N ALA A 50 -2.82 2.06 5.95
CA ALA A 50 -3.32 1.04 5.04
C ALA A 50 -4.85 1.01 4.92
N VAL A 51 -5.58 0.82 6.03
CA VAL A 51 -7.05 0.83 6.04
C VAL A 51 -7.61 2.25 6.13
N PRO A 52 -7.16 3.13 7.05
CA PRO A 52 -7.70 4.48 7.12
C PRO A 52 -7.51 5.30 5.84
N GLY A 53 -6.42 5.09 5.11
CA GLY A 53 -6.17 5.76 3.82
C GLY A 53 -7.20 5.43 2.75
N THR A 54 -7.82 4.24 2.78
CA THR A 54 -8.85 3.86 1.80
C THR A 54 -10.15 4.63 1.96
N SER A 55 -10.44 5.17 3.14
CA SER A 55 -11.68 5.91 3.42
C SER A 55 -11.82 7.21 2.60
N THR A 56 -10.72 7.72 2.05
CA THR A 56 -10.69 8.91 1.20
C THR A 56 -10.90 8.60 -0.29
N LEU A 57 -10.88 7.32 -0.67
CA LEU A 57 -10.98 6.87 -2.05
C LEU A 57 -12.45 6.62 -2.46
N ARG A 58 -12.73 6.78 -3.75
CA ARG A 58 -14.01 6.36 -4.33
C ARG A 58 -14.15 4.84 -4.26
N LEU A 59 -15.34 4.33 -4.01
CA LEU A 59 -15.60 2.88 -3.93
C LEU A 59 -15.10 2.13 -5.18
N ALA A 60 -15.33 2.68 -6.38
CA ALA A 60 -14.84 2.09 -7.61
C ALA A 60 -13.31 1.92 -7.63
N THR A 61 -12.57 2.89 -7.09
CA THR A 61 -11.10 2.81 -6.96
C THR A 61 -10.70 1.73 -5.96
N VAL A 62 -11.39 1.65 -4.83
CA VAL A 62 -11.14 0.60 -3.83
C VAL A 62 -11.38 -0.79 -4.42
N LEU A 63 -12.49 -0.97 -5.15
CA LEU A 63 -12.80 -2.23 -5.82
C LEU A 63 -11.77 -2.59 -6.89
N ALA A 64 -11.34 -1.62 -7.70
CA ALA A 64 -10.31 -1.83 -8.71
C ALA A 64 -8.98 -2.27 -8.08
N ILE A 65 -8.56 -1.64 -6.98
CA ILE A 65 -7.37 -2.03 -6.22
C ILE A 65 -7.52 -3.44 -5.64
N ALA A 66 -8.67 -3.75 -5.06
CA ALA A 66 -8.95 -5.07 -4.48
C ALA A 66 -8.90 -6.18 -5.54
N LEU A 67 -9.51 -5.96 -6.70
CA LEU A 67 -9.47 -6.90 -7.84
C LEU A 67 -8.06 -7.07 -8.38
N TRP A 68 -7.30 -5.97 -8.50
CA TRP A 68 -5.90 -6.02 -8.92
C TRP A 68 -5.04 -6.84 -7.95
N LEU A 69 -5.18 -6.62 -6.64
CA LEU A 69 -4.48 -7.37 -5.60
C LEU A 69 -4.89 -8.85 -5.59
N LEU A 70 -6.18 -9.14 -5.77
CA LEU A 70 -6.67 -10.51 -5.87
C LEU A 70 -6.04 -11.23 -7.07
N GLY A 71 -6.02 -10.61 -8.24
CA GLY A 71 -5.37 -11.16 -9.42
C GLY A 71 -3.87 -11.39 -9.23
N LEU A 72 -3.19 -10.46 -8.54
CA LEU A 72 -1.78 -10.58 -8.17
C LEU A 72 -1.56 -11.83 -7.31
N ILE A 73 -2.27 -11.97 -6.18
CA ILE A 73 -2.15 -13.10 -5.25
C ILE A 73 -2.49 -14.43 -5.94
N VAL A 74 -3.55 -14.45 -6.74
CA VAL A 74 -3.92 -15.64 -7.52
C VAL A 74 -2.80 -16.03 -8.49
N SER A 75 -2.21 -15.08 -9.19
CA SER A 75 -1.09 -15.37 -10.11
C SER A 75 0.15 -15.89 -9.39
N GLU A 76 0.45 -15.38 -8.20
CA GLU A 76 1.57 -15.82 -7.35
C GLU A 76 1.39 -17.26 -6.85
N SER A 77 0.17 -17.75 -6.79
CA SER A 77 -0.12 -19.12 -6.38
C SER A 77 0.32 -20.19 -7.39
N PHE A 78 0.88 -19.82 -8.56
CA PHE A 78 1.32 -20.77 -9.60
C PHE A 78 2.25 -21.88 -9.06
N VAL A 79 3.05 -21.56 -8.02
CA VAL A 79 3.97 -22.51 -7.37
C VAL A 79 3.22 -23.71 -6.78
N LEU A 80 2.00 -23.47 -6.26
CA LEU A 80 1.16 -24.54 -5.69
C LEU A 80 0.52 -25.43 -6.75
N PHE A 81 0.51 -24.98 -8.01
CA PHE A 81 -0.11 -25.68 -9.15
C PHE A 81 0.91 -26.22 -10.13
N LEU A 82 2.20 -26.28 -9.78
CA LEU A 82 3.24 -26.88 -10.61
C LEU A 82 2.88 -28.33 -10.94
N GLY A 83 2.95 -28.67 -12.23
CA GLY A 83 2.53 -29.99 -12.74
C GLY A 83 1.01 -30.14 -12.99
N ARG A 84 0.22 -29.11 -12.77
CA ARG A 84 -1.21 -29.06 -13.08
C ARG A 84 -1.48 -28.17 -14.29
N SER A 85 -2.62 -28.36 -14.94
CA SER A 85 -3.04 -27.55 -16.11
C SER A 85 -3.14 -26.03 -15.82
N TRP A 86 -3.42 -25.65 -14.58
CA TRP A 86 -3.51 -24.26 -14.13
C TRP A 86 -2.16 -23.56 -13.94
N ALA A 87 -1.04 -24.31 -13.91
CA ALA A 87 0.29 -23.71 -13.72
C ALA A 87 0.61 -22.69 -14.83
N VAL A 88 0.37 -23.03 -16.09
CA VAL A 88 0.71 -22.18 -17.24
C VAL A 88 -0.03 -20.84 -17.22
N PRO A 89 -1.37 -20.77 -17.13
CA PRO A 89 -2.07 -19.51 -17.07
C PRO A 89 -1.68 -18.65 -15.85
N LEU A 90 -1.43 -19.27 -14.71
CA LEU A 90 -0.97 -18.54 -13.51
C LEU A 90 0.45 -17.98 -13.68
N MET A 91 1.37 -18.75 -14.30
CA MET A 91 2.72 -18.26 -14.64
C MET A 91 2.68 -17.09 -15.62
N ILE A 92 1.78 -17.12 -16.59
CA ILE A 92 1.58 -16.00 -17.51
C ILE A 92 1.11 -14.77 -16.71
N GLY A 93 0.13 -14.93 -15.83
CA GLY A 93 -0.32 -13.87 -14.93
C GLY A 93 0.84 -13.29 -14.09
N TYR A 94 1.62 -14.15 -13.47
CA TYR A 94 2.81 -13.74 -12.69
C TYR A 94 3.81 -12.93 -13.55
N ALA A 95 4.09 -13.40 -14.77
CA ALA A 95 4.98 -12.68 -15.69
C ALA A 95 4.42 -11.30 -16.07
N LEU A 96 3.12 -11.20 -16.32
CA LEU A 96 2.47 -9.93 -16.66
C LEU A 96 2.53 -8.93 -15.47
N TYR A 97 2.25 -9.37 -14.25
CA TYR A 97 2.41 -8.53 -13.05
C TYR A 97 3.86 -8.12 -12.83
N THR A 98 4.83 -9.03 -13.03
CA THR A 98 6.26 -8.70 -12.95
C THR A 98 6.64 -7.64 -13.97
N LEU A 99 6.19 -7.77 -15.24
CA LEU A 99 6.43 -6.76 -16.28
C LEU A 99 5.80 -5.42 -15.95
N GLN A 100 4.57 -5.43 -15.42
CA GLN A 100 3.90 -4.23 -14.96
C GLN A 100 4.70 -3.54 -13.84
N MET A 101 5.20 -4.28 -12.87
CA MET A 101 6.03 -3.73 -11.79
C MET A 101 7.36 -3.20 -12.29
N LEU A 102 8.03 -3.90 -13.23
CA LEU A 102 9.25 -3.43 -13.91
C LEU A 102 8.99 -2.11 -14.65
N TYR A 103 7.81 -1.97 -15.26
CA TYR A 103 7.42 -0.74 -15.92
C TYR A 103 7.25 0.42 -14.95
N PHE A 104 6.52 0.23 -13.84
CA PHE A 104 6.22 1.30 -12.89
C PHE A 104 7.39 1.67 -11.98
N ILE A 105 8.18 0.68 -11.53
CA ILE A 105 9.26 0.92 -10.57
C ILE A 105 10.33 1.88 -11.12
N ARG A 106 10.52 1.89 -12.41
CA ARG A 106 11.45 2.82 -13.08
C ARG A 106 11.08 4.29 -12.92
N TYR A 107 9.81 4.59 -12.68
CA TYR A 107 9.34 5.97 -12.44
C TYR A 107 9.39 6.33 -10.95
N VAL A 108 9.14 5.35 -10.08
CA VAL A 108 8.98 5.58 -8.63
C VAL A 108 10.32 5.72 -7.91
N GLY A 109 11.34 4.95 -8.31
CA GLY A 109 12.63 5.01 -7.61
C GLY A 109 13.71 4.12 -8.20
N VAL A 110 14.80 3.95 -7.45
CA VAL A 110 15.94 3.09 -7.79
C VAL A 110 15.97 1.91 -6.84
N PHE A 111 15.27 0.82 -7.17
CA PHE A 111 15.09 -0.35 -6.31
C PHE A 111 15.84 -1.61 -6.79
N GLY A 112 16.60 -1.50 -7.89
CA GLY A 112 17.24 -2.65 -8.52
C GLY A 112 16.28 -3.52 -9.35
N LYS A 113 16.85 -4.29 -10.29
CA LYS A 113 16.06 -5.10 -11.24
C LYS A 113 15.46 -6.38 -10.65
N ALA A 114 16.01 -6.85 -9.53
CA ALA A 114 15.54 -8.09 -8.87
C ALA A 114 14.24 -7.88 -8.06
N MET A 115 14.00 -6.67 -7.57
CA MET A 115 12.82 -6.38 -6.72
C MET A 115 11.48 -6.74 -7.38
N PRO A 116 11.23 -6.44 -8.67
CA PRO A 116 9.98 -6.85 -9.30
C PRO A 116 9.79 -8.37 -9.43
N LEU A 117 10.87 -9.15 -9.48
CA LEU A 117 10.79 -10.62 -9.47
C LEU A 117 10.43 -11.19 -8.09
N LEU A 118 10.75 -10.44 -7.04
CA LEU A 118 10.48 -10.83 -5.65
C LEU A 118 9.16 -10.26 -5.12
N HIS A 119 8.27 -9.84 -6.02
CA HIS A 119 6.98 -9.28 -5.60
C HIS A 119 6.13 -10.21 -4.70
N PRO A 120 6.20 -11.56 -4.76
CA PRO A 120 5.46 -12.40 -3.82
C PRO A 120 5.82 -12.13 -2.35
N VAL A 121 7.10 -11.84 -2.07
CA VAL A 121 7.54 -11.48 -0.71
C VAL A 121 6.91 -10.16 -0.28
N SER A 122 6.89 -9.17 -1.18
CA SER A 122 6.27 -7.86 -0.91
C SER A 122 4.75 -7.97 -0.77
N SER A 123 4.11 -8.83 -1.56
CA SER A 123 2.66 -9.08 -1.49
C SER A 123 2.26 -9.73 -0.18
N LEU A 124 3.02 -10.73 0.30
CA LEU A 124 2.80 -11.36 1.60
C LEU A 124 2.98 -10.35 2.75
N PHE A 125 4.03 -9.53 2.69
CA PHE A 125 4.25 -8.48 3.67
C PHE A 125 3.10 -7.46 3.67
N PHE A 126 2.68 -7.01 2.49
CA PHE A 126 1.56 -6.08 2.35
C PHE A 126 0.24 -6.68 2.88
N LEU A 127 -0.05 -7.93 2.55
CA LEU A 127 -1.24 -8.64 3.05
C LEU A 127 -1.23 -8.71 4.59
N PHE A 128 -0.08 -9.07 5.18
CA PHE A 128 0.08 -9.08 6.62
C PHE A 128 -0.20 -7.69 7.24
N VAL A 129 0.37 -6.64 6.68
CA VAL A 129 0.15 -5.26 7.15
C VAL A 129 -1.31 -4.84 7.02
N MET A 130 -1.97 -5.20 5.91
CA MET A 130 -3.40 -4.92 5.70
C MET A 130 -4.28 -5.62 6.74
N LEU A 131 -4.05 -6.91 6.99
CA LEU A 131 -4.77 -7.68 8.00
C LEU A 131 -4.53 -7.12 9.40
N TYR A 132 -3.29 -6.75 9.71
CA TYR A 132 -2.94 -6.13 10.99
C TYR A 132 -3.61 -4.75 11.16
N SER A 133 -3.62 -3.92 10.11
CA SER A 133 -4.33 -2.64 10.10
C SER A 133 -5.83 -2.83 10.28
N LEU A 134 -6.43 -3.79 9.58
CA LEU A 134 -7.84 -4.11 9.71
C LEU A 134 -8.19 -4.58 11.13
N TYR A 135 -7.36 -5.45 11.71
CA TYR A 135 -7.52 -5.88 13.10
C TYR A 135 -7.49 -4.69 14.07
N GLN A 136 -6.52 -3.77 13.91
CA GLN A 136 -6.42 -2.58 14.74
C GLN A 136 -7.66 -1.68 14.63
N VAL A 137 -8.16 -1.46 13.42
CA VAL A 137 -9.34 -0.61 13.17
C VAL A 137 -10.62 -1.26 13.68
N ALA A 138 -10.83 -2.56 13.36
CA ALA A 138 -12.08 -3.26 13.66
C ALA A 138 -12.23 -3.61 15.15
N PHE A 139 -11.16 -4.10 15.78
CA PHE A 139 -11.22 -4.61 17.15
C PHE A 139 -10.67 -3.64 18.18
N LEU A 140 -9.53 -3.01 17.90
CA LEU A 140 -8.89 -2.12 18.86
C LEU A 140 -9.39 -0.67 18.79
N ARG A 141 -10.02 -0.28 17.67
CA ARG A 141 -10.49 1.09 17.39
C ARG A 141 -9.41 2.16 17.59
N HIS A 142 -8.14 1.77 17.53
CA HIS A 142 -7.00 2.66 17.56
C HIS A 142 -5.83 2.05 16.78
N VAL A 143 -4.95 2.92 16.29
CA VAL A 143 -3.72 2.53 15.58
C VAL A 143 -2.53 2.95 16.41
N ALA A 144 -1.55 2.05 16.57
CA ALA A 144 -0.30 2.34 17.25
C ALA A 144 0.62 3.15 16.31
N TRP A 145 1.17 4.26 16.81
CA TRP A 145 2.14 5.07 16.09
C TRP A 145 3.14 5.72 17.02
N LYS A 146 4.42 5.43 16.86
CA LYS A 146 5.52 5.99 17.68
C LYS A 146 5.23 5.95 19.20
N GLY A 147 4.75 4.80 19.69
CA GLY A 147 4.41 4.58 21.09
C GLY A 147 3.11 5.26 21.55
N ARG A 148 2.37 5.93 20.68
CA ARG A 148 1.06 6.53 20.97
C ARG A 148 -0.08 5.73 20.34
N ARG A 149 -1.23 5.68 21.01
CA ARG A 149 -2.46 5.09 20.47
C ARG A 149 -3.31 6.22 19.88
N VAL A 150 -3.52 6.18 18.57
CA VAL A 150 -4.35 7.16 17.85
C VAL A 150 -5.71 6.55 17.59
N LYS A 151 -6.77 7.14 18.11
CA LYS A 151 -8.15 6.66 17.95
C LYS A 151 -8.59 6.80 16.49
N VAL A 152 -9.07 5.70 15.89
CA VAL A 152 -9.60 5.66 14.51
C VAL A 152 -11.12 5.51 14.59
N GLY A 153 -11.87 6.31 13.81
CA GLY A 153 -13.33 6.18 13.76
C GLY A 153 -14.10 7.05 14.73
N GLY A 154 -13.55 8.17 15.21
CA GLY A 154 -14.33 9.25 15.81
C GLY A 154 -15.07 10.00 14.71
N GLY A 155 -16.31 9.58 14.38
CA GLY A 155 -17.17 10.22 13.42
C GLY A 155 -17.38 11.71 13.73
N ARG A 156 -17.62 12.46 12.67
CA ARG A 156 -18.22 13.78 12.67
C ARG A 156 -19.37 13.85 13.69
N ASN A 157 -19.13 14.45 14.82
CA ASN A 157 -20.18 15.05 15.64
C ASN A 157 -19.69 16.45 16.03
N GLY A 158 -20.40 17.46 15.55
CA GLY A 158 -20.22 18.87 15.85
C GLY A 158 -19.71 19.68 14.68
#